data_0122942d7c10535479f57493f496365d
#
_entry.id   0122942d7c10535479f57493f496365d
#
_cell.length_a   1.000
_cell.length_b   1.000
_cell.length_c   1.000
_cell.angle_alpha   90.00
_cell.angle_beta   90.00
_cell.angle_gamma   90.00
#
_symmetry.space_group_name_H-M   'P 1'
#
loop_
_entity.id
_entity.type
_entity.pdbx_description
1 polymer ?
#
loop_
_entity_poly.entity_id
_entity_poly.type
_entity_poly.pdbx_seq_one_letter_code
_entity_poly.pdbx_strand_id
1 'polypeptide(L)'
;PSRGLGDVYKRQLQGRPQEEIIRLVKFYDYLEIQPLGNNAFMIKDEKAPISTMDELKDINRRIVKLGEEFHKPVVATCDVHFMDPEDEVYRRIILAGKGFKDADEQAPLYLRTTEEMLEEFSYLGSEKAKEVVIDNTNKIADMCERISPVRPDKCPPVIENSDQMLRDICYNKAHEMYGEDLPEIVSERLERELKSIIGNGYAVMYIIAQKLVWKSNEDGYLVGSRGSVGSSFAATMSGITEVNPLAPHYYLSLIHISEP
;
A
#
# COMPACT_ATOMS: atom_id res chain seq x y z
N PRO A 1 -3.13 -7.55 1.83
CA PRO A 1 -4.08 -8.62 1.92
C PRO A 1 -3.52 -9.68 2.86
N SER A 2 -4.27 -10.03 3.91
CA SER A 2 -3.91 -11.14 4.79
C SER A 2 -4.06 -12.45 4.01
N ARG A 3 -3.02 -12.82 3.29
CA ARG A 3 -3.02 -14.05 2.50
C ARG A 3 -2.84 -15.32 3.35
N GLY A 4 -2.39 -15.16 4.61
CA GLY A 4 -2.07 -16.27 5.49
C GLY A 4 -3.25 -17.15 5.91
N LEU A 5 -4.36 -16.55 6.26
CA LEU A 5 -5.59 -17.22 6.67
C LEU A 5 -6.22 -18.02 5.56
N GLY A 6 -6.35 -17.41 4.40
CA GLY A 6 -6.88 -18.05 3.23
C GLY A 6 -6.09 -19.28 2.81
N ASP A 7 -4.80 -19.37 3.13
CA ASP A 7 -3.98 -20.46 2.63
C ASP A 7 -4.24 -21.77 3.35
N VAL A 8 -4.22 -21.82 4.68
CA VAL A 8 -4.53 -23.06 5.44
C VAL A 8 -5.97 -23.48 5.21
N TYR A 9 -6.89 -22.52 5.30
CA TYR A 9 -8.32 -22.73 5.08
C TYR A 9 -8.64 -23.23 3.67
N LYS A 10 -8.14 -22.53 2.62
CA LYS A 10 -8.32 -22.92 1.21
C LYS A 10 -7.70 -24.27 0.88
N ARG A 11 -6.53 -24.59 1.44
CA ARG A 11 -5.88 -25.88 1.18
C ARG A 11 -6.64 -27.02 1.80
N GLN A 12 -7.23 -26.83 2.98
CA GLN A 12 -8.15 -27.82 3.57
C GLN A 12 -9.38 -28.03 2.69
N LEU A 13 -10.00 -26.94 2.21
CA LEU A 13 -11.13 -27.00 1.30
C LEU A 13 -10.82 -27.72 -0.01
N GLN A 14 -9.63 -27.49 -0.55
CA GLN A 14 -9.18 -28.12 -1.79
C GLN A 14 -8.77 -29.59 -1.62
N GLY A 15 -8.88 -30.16 -0.42
CA GLY A 15 -8.44 -31.52 -0.14
C GLY A 15 -6.95 -31.75 -0.39
N ARG A 16 -6.12 -30.69 -0.21
CA ARG A 16 -4.67 -30.81 -0.43
C ARG A 16 -4.03 -31.81 0.54
N PRO A 17 -2.91 -32.43 0.15
CA PRO A 17 -2.18 -33.33 1.01
C PRO A 17 -1.86 -32.76 2.38
N GLN A 18 -1.98 -33.54 3.42
CA GLN A 18 -1.71 -33.15 4.81
C GLN A 18 -0.30 -32.50 4.97
N GLU A 19 0.68 -32.99 4.24
CA GLU A 19 2.06 -32.47 4.25
C GLU A 19 2.14 -31.00 3.81
N GLU A 20 1.33 -30.61 2.82
CA GLU A 20 1.28 -29.20 2.34
C GLU A 20 0.66 -28.30 3.41
N ILE A 21 -0.41 -28.76 4.06
CA ILE A 21 -1.06 -28.04 5.15
C ILE A 21 -0.10 -27.86 6.33
N ILE A 22 0.60 -28.93 6.73
CA ILE A 22 1.59 -28.90 7.81
C ILE A 22 2.74 -27.91 7.49
N ARG A 23 3.20 -27.88 6.25
CA ARG A 23 4.24 -26.93 5.82
C ARG A 23 3.79 -25.49 6.02
N LEU A 24 2.55 -25.16 5.68
CA LEU A 24 1.99 -23.84 5.87
C LEU A 24 1.82 -23.48 7.35
N VAL A 25 1.28 -24.41 8.15
CA VAL A 25 1.13 -24.22 9.60
C VAL A 25 2.49 -23.93 10.26
N LYS A 26 3.55 -24.63 9.85
CA LYS A 26 4.91 -24.41 10.37
C LYS A 26 5.49 -23.07 9.94
N PHE A 27 5.10 -22.55 8.78
CA PHE A 27 5.59 -21.29 8.25
C PHE A 27 5.03 -20.06 9.00
N TYR A 28 3.76 -20.12 9.43
CA TYR A 28 3.10 -19.01 10.11
C TYR A 28 3.40 -19.02 11.62
N ASP A 29 3.45 -17.81 12.23
CA ASP A 29 3.66 -17.64 13.67
C ASP A 29 2.38 -17.93 14.47
N TYR A 30 1.23 -17.68 13.89
CA TYR A 30 -0.09 -17.97 14.45
C TYR A 30 -1.09 -18.35 13.34
N LEU A 31 -2.20 -18.92 13.73
CA LEU A 31 -3.31 -19.27 12.84
C LEU A 31 -4.53 -18.41 13.22
N GLU A 32 -5.45 -18.28 12.29
CA GLU A 32 -6.62 -17.42 12.48
C GLU A 32 -7.88 -18.15 12.04
N ILE A 33 -8.98 -17.91 12.73
CA ILE A 33 -10.33 -18.31 12.39
C ILE A 33 -11.23 -17.09 12.35
N GLN A 34 -12.29 -17.16 11.56
CA GLN A 34 -13.24 -16.06 11.39
C GLN A 34 -14.67 -16.50 11.72
N PRO A 35 -15.59 -15.55 12.01
CA PRO A 35 -17.01 -15.82 12.13
C PRO A 35 -17.54 -16.62 10.94
N LEU A 36 -18.45 -17.56 11.21
CA LEU A 36 -18.98 -18.46 10.17
C LEU A 36 -19.66 -17.68 9.05
N GLY A 37 -20.34 -16.57 9.40
CA GLY A 37 -21.01 -15.70 8.44
C GLY A 37 -20.07 -15.10 7.39
N ASN A 38 -18.79 -14.89 7.73
CA ASN A 38 -17.80 -14.36 6.78
C ASN A 38 -17.53 -15.29 5.59
N ASN A 39 -17.72 -16.59 5.80
CA ASN A 39 -17.48 -17.64 4.82
C ASN A 39 -18.77 -18.36 4.36
N ALA A 40 -19.94 -17.90 4.77
CA ALA A 40 -21.23 -18.54 4.45
C ALA A 40 -21.54 -18.55 2.94
N PHE A 41 -20.95 -17.62 2.16
CA PHE A 41 -21.07 -17.61 0.71
C PHE A 41 -20.58 -18.91 0.07
N MET A 42 -19.65 -19.62 0.71
CA MET A 42 -19.10 -20.88 0.20
C MET A 42 -20.16 -22.00 0.16
N ILE A 43 -21.19 -21.95 1.00
CA ILE A 43 -22.28 -22.94 1.03
C ILE A 43 -23.13 -22.82 -0.24
N LYS A 44 -23.17 -21.63 -0.84
CA LYS A 44 -23.91 -21.36 -2.09
C LYS A 44 -23.10 -21.65 -3.34
N ASP A 45 -21.78 -21.80 -3.22
CA ASP A 45 -20.90 -22.10 -4.36
C ASP A 45 -20.89 -23.59 -4.65
N GLU A 46 -21.53 -24.00 -5.75
CA GLU A 46 -21.59 -25.42 -6.19
C GLU A 46 -20.20 -26.05 -6.40
N LYS A 47 -19.14 -25.25 -6.52
CA LYS A 47 -17.76 -25.72 -6.66
C LYS A 47 -17.05 -25.88 -5.34
N ALA A 48 -17.59 -25.32 -4.26
CA ALA A 48 -17.02 -25.47 -2.94
C ALA A 48 -17.41 -26.83 -2.34
N PRO A 49 -16.50 -27.54 -1.66
CA PRO A 49 -16.79 -28.83 -1.03
C PRO A 49 -17.51 -28.67 0.32
N ILE A 50 -18.28 -27.61 0.49
CA ILE A 50 -19.00 -27.26 1.72
C ILE A 50 -20.45 -26.98 1.38
N SER A 51 -21.36 -27.61 2.11
CA SER A 51 -22.82 -27.53 1.90
C SER A 51 -23.55 -27.01 3.13
N THR A 52 -22.90 -26.98 4.30
CA THR A 52 -23.56 -26.70 5.57
C THR A 52 -22.72 -25.80 6.50
N MET A 53 -23.40 -25.11 7.41
CA MET A 53 -22.74 -24.33 8.48
C MET A 53 -21.92 -25.21 9.43
N ASP A 54 -22.32 -26.46 9.64
CA ASP A 54 -21.56 -27.37 10.51
C ASP A 54 -20.23 -27.78 9.88
N GLU A 55 -20.16 -27.92 8.57
CA GLU A 55 -18.89 -28.13 7.85
C GLU A 55 -17.95 -26.92 7.98
N LEU A 56 -18.49 -25.69 8.00
CA LEU A 56 -17.69 -24.50 8.29
C LEU A 56 -17.15 -24.51 9.73
N LYS A 57 -17.98 -24.91 10.72
CA LYS A 57 -17.52 -25.09 12.11
C LYS A 57 -16.39 -26.14 12.19
N ASP A 58 -16.51 -27.23 11.43
CA ASP A 58 -15.50 -28.30 11.43
C ASP A 58 -14.17 -27.84 10.85
N ILE A 59 -14.18 -26.93 9.86
CA ILE A 59 -12.93 -26.32 9.38
C ILE A 59 -12.27 -25.48 10.48
N ASN A 60 -13.01 -24.63 11.15
CA ASN A 60 -12.48 -23.85 12.27
C ASN A 60 -11.95 -24.76 13.39
N ARG A 61 -12.68 -25.84 13.74
CA ARG A 61 -12.22 -26.86 14.71
C ARG A 61 -10.92 -27.52 14.28
N ARG A 62 -10.76 -27.83 12.99
CA ARG A 62 -9.51 -28.41 12.45
C ARG A 62 -8.34 -27.42 12.56
N ILE A 63 -8.57 -26.13 12.29
CA ILE A 63 -7.54 -25.11 12.44
C ILE A 63 -7.11 -24.98 13.91
N VAL A 64 -8.06 -24.99 14.84
CA VAL A 64 -7.78 -24.98 16.29
C VAL A 64 -6.94 -26.20 16.66
N LYS A 65 -7.33 -27.39 16.22
CA LYS A 65 -6.58 -28.63 16.46
C LYS A 65 -5.16 -28.59 15.88
N LEU A 66 -4.99 -28.05 14.68
CA LEU A 66 -3.66 -27.86 14.09
C LEU A 66 -2.82 -26.88 14.91
N GLY A 67 -3.42 -25.81 15.42
CA GLY A 67 -2.73 -24.89 16.34
C GLY A 67 -2.22 -25.59 17.60
N GLU A 68 -3.05 -26.43 18.21
CA GLU A 68 -2.68 -27.25 19.36
C GLU A 68 -1.53 -28.21 19.04
N GLU A 69 -1.66 -28.97 17.94
CA GLU A 69 -0.68 -29.97 17.51
C GLU A 69 0.71 -29.35 17.22
N PHE A 70 0.74 -28.17 16.60
CA PHE A 70 1.96 -27.48 16.19
C PHE A 70 2.38 -26.33 17.13
N HIS A 71 1.74 -26.22 18.29
CA HIS A 71 2.00 -25.17 19.29
C HIS A 71 1.95 -23.74 18.72
N LYS A 72 0.98 -23.51 17.82
CA LYS A 72 0.71 -22.18 17.24
C LYS A 72 -0.52 -21.56 17.89
N PRO A 73 -0.46 -20.31 18.35
CA PRO A 73 -1.66 -19.61 18.81
C PRO A 73 -2.70 -19.57 17.68
N VAL A 74 -3.96 -19.75 18.04
CA VAL A 74 -5.08 -19.53 17.11
C VAL A 74 -5.86 -18.33 17.61
N VAL A 75 -6.12 -17.37 16.72
CA VAL A 75 -6.86 -16.14 17.03
C VAL A 75 -8.15 -16.08 16.24
N ALA A 76 -9.19 -15.52 16.85
CA ALA A 76 -10.45 -15.22 16.19
C ALA A 76 -10.51 -13.74 15.84
N THR A 77 -10.70 -13.43 14.55
CA THR A 77 -10.80 -12.04 14.04
C THR A 77 -12.09 -11.83 13.26
N CYS A 78 -12.61 -10.60 13.22
CA CYS A 78 -13.88 -10.28 12.54
C CYS A 78 -13.72 -10.01 11.04
N ASP A 79 -12.52 -9.70 10.55
CA ASP A 79 -12.32 -9.18 9.18
C ASP A 79 -13.18 -7.93 8.90
N VAL A 80 -13.08 -6.92 9.77
CA VAL A 80 -13.94 -5.74 9.78
C VAL A 80 -13.78 -4.89 8.53
N HIS A 81 -14.89 -4.59 7.86
CA HIS A 81 -14.95 -3.71 6.70
C HIS A 81 -15.90 -2.51 6.90
N PHE A 82 -16.76 -2.56 7.91
CA PHE A 82 -17.67 -1.48 8.31
C PHE A 82 -17.99 -1.56 9.80
N MET A 83 -18.52 -0.48 10.36
CA MET A 83 -18.71 -0.36 11.82
C MET A 83 -19.96 -1.09 12.29
N ASP A 84 -21.10 -0.69 11.82
CA ASP A 84 -22.39 -1.21 12.24
C ASP A 84 -23.01 -2.12 11.16
N PRO A 85 -23.83 -3.11 11.51
CA PRO A 85 -24.45 -4.02 10.53
C PRO A 85 -25.16 -3.31 9.38
N GLU A 86 -25.77 -2.15 9.63
CA GLU A 86 -26.50 -1.34 8.67
C GLU A 86 -25.56 -0.67 7.63
N ASP A 87 -24.29 -0.49 7.94
CA ASP A 87 -23.29 0.13 7.05
C ASP A 87 -22.92 -0.76 5.86
N GLU A 88 -23.36 -2.00 5.86
CA GLU A 88 -23.21 -2.93 4.74
C GLU A 88 -23.65 -2.31 3.41
N VAL A 89 -24.69 -1.48 3.43
CA VAL A 89 -25.22 -0.80 2.23
C VAL A 89 -24.17 0.06 1.54
N TYR A 90 -23.31 0.74 2.30
CA TYR A 90 -22.26 1.59 1.72
C TYR A 90 -21.19 0.76 1.01
N ARG A 91 -20.81 -0.38 1.59
CA ARG A 91 -19.89 -1.33 0.96
C ARG A 91 -20.48 -1.89 -0.33
N ARG A 92 -21.76 -2.24 -0.33
CA ARG A 92 -22.51 -2.71 -1.51
C ARG A 92 -22.47 -1.69 -2.64
N ILE A 93 -22.75 -0.41 -2.35
CA ILE A 93 -22.71 0.69 -3.33
C ILE A 93 -21.30 0.81 -3.92
N ILE A 94 -20.26 0.80 -3.10
CA ILE A 94 -18.87 0.91 -3.56
C ILE A 94 -18.48 -0.27 -4.45
N LEU A 95 -18.82 -1.50 -4.08
CA LEU A 95 -18.50 -2.69 -4.86
C LEU A 95 -19.27 -2.73 -6.18
N ALA A 96 -20.56 -2.37 -6.16
CA ALA A 96 -21.36 -2.24 -7.37
C ALA A 96 -20.77 -1.18 -8.33
N GLY A 97 -20.36 -0.04 -7.80
CA GLY A 97 -19.69 1.01 -8.57
C GLY A 97 -18.35 0.58 -9.19
N LYS A 98 -17.67 -0.40 -8.58
CA LYS A 98 -16.45 -1.03 -9.12
C LYS A 98 -16.72 -2.20 -10.07
N GLY A 99 -17.98 -2.53 -10.34
CA GLY A 99 -18.38 -3.58 -11.26
C GLY A 99 -18.34 -5.01 -10.71
N PHE A 100 -18.31 -5.18 -9.37
CA PHE A 100 -18.43 -6.51 -8.77
C PHE A 100 -19.84 -7.06 -8.95
N LYS A 101 -19.96 -8.27 -9.50
CA LYS A 101 -21.25 -8.90 -9.82
C LYS A 101 -21.99 -9.42 -8.58
N ASP A 102 -21.26 -9.71 -7.52
CA ASP A 102 -21.71 -10.23 -6.24
C ASP A 102 -21.84 -9.11 -5.16
N ALA A 103 -21.92 -7.86 -5.61
CA ALA A 103 -22.03 -6.71 -4.70
C ALA A 103 -23.22 -6.80 -3.74
N ASP A 104 -24.33 -7.43 -4.15
CA ASP A 104 -25.53 -7.62 -3.32
C ASP A 104 -25.42 -8.77 -2.31
N GLU A 105 -24.38 -9.59 -2.40
CA GLU A 105 -24.13 -10.71 -1.50
C GLU A 105 -23.05 -10.37 -0.48
N GLN A 106 -23.38 -9.51 0.48
CA GLN A 106 -22.41 -9.09 1.48
C GLN A 106 -22.31 -10.06 2.65
N ALA A 107 -21.06 -10.36 3.06
CA ALA A 107 -20.82 -11.02 4.34
C ALA A 107 -20.96 -10.03 5.50
N PRO A 108 -21.32 -10.48 6.71
CA PRO A 108 -21.53 -9.62 7.89
C PRO A 108 -20.19 -9.17 8.51
N LEU A 109 -19.44 -8.35 7.78
CA LEU A 109 -18.07 -7.90 8.11
C LEU A 109 -18.08 -6.64 9.00
N TYR A 110 -18.99 -6.55 9.94
CA TYR A 110 -19.08 -5.43 10.89
C TYR A 110 -18.18 -5.65 12.11
N LEU A 111 -17.90 -4.57 12.83
CA LEU A 111 -17.12 -4.62 14.06
C LEU A 111 -17.96 -5.28 15.17
N ARG A 112 -17.57 -6.45 15.63
CA ARG A 112 -18.19 -7.16 16.75
C ARG A 112 -17.52 -6.81 18.06
N THR A 113 -18.32 -6.70 19.09
CA THR A 113 -17.83 -6.62 20.48
C THR A 113 -17.20 -7.94 20.93
N THR A 114 -16.51 -7.92 22.06
CA THR A 114 -15.93 -9.14 22.65
C THR A 114 -17.01 -10.17 22.96
N GLU A 115 -18.15 -9.73 23.48
CA GLU A 115 -19.30 -10.59 23.83
C GLU A 115 -19.87 -11.26 22.58
N GLU A 116 -20.09 -10.51 21.51
CA GLU A 116 -20.56 -11.03 20.23
C GLU A 116 -19.56 -12.05 19.64
N MET A 117 -18.26 -11.79 19.75
CA MET A 117 -17.23 -12.73 19.31
C MET A 117 -17.24 -14.01 20.17
N LEU A 118 -17.39 -13.92 21.47
CA LEU A 118 -17.49 -15.08 22.35
C LEU A 118 -18.73 -15.94 22.01
N GLU A 119 -19.86 -15.30 21.71
CA GLU A 119 -21.07 -15.98 21.26
C GLU A 119 -20.86 -16.67 19.90
N GLU A 120 -20.28 -15.97 18.94
CA GLU A 120 -19.97 -16.47 17.59
C GLU A 120 -19.13 -17.75 17.64
N PHE A 121 -18.16 -17.85 18.54
CA PHE A 121 -17.27 -18.99 18.70
C PHE A 121 -17.67 -19.95 19.81
N SER A 122 -18.88 -19.80 20.40
CA SER A 122 -19.40 -20.66 21.50
C SER A 122 -19.42 -22.16 21.17
N TYR A 123 -19.51 -22.51 19.89
CA TYR A 123 -19.47 -23.89 19.43
C TYR A 123 -18.12 -24.61 19.66
N LEU A 124 -17.06 -23.86 20.01
CA LEU A 124 -15.76 -24.41 20.43
C LEU A 124 -15.72 -24.79 21.91
N GLY A 125 -16.74 -24.40 22.69
CA GLY A 125 -16.77 -24.46 24.15
C GLY A 125 -16.22 -23.17 24.77
N SER A 126 -16.69 -22.82 25.98
CA SER A 126 -16.44 -21.53 26.63
C SER A 126 -14.94 -21.24 26.84
N GLU A 127 -14.16 -22.21 27.26
CA GLU A 127 -12.72 -22.05 27.51
C GLU A 127 -11.97 -21.80 26.20
N LYS A 128 -12.25 -22.59 25.16
CA LYS A 128 -11.60 -22.43 23.87
C LYS A 128 -12.02 -21.14 23.15
N ALA A 129 -13.31 -20.76 23.25
CA ALA A 129 -13.78 -19.49 22.74
C ALA A 129 -13.04 -18.31 23.39
N LYS A 130 -12.90 -18.33 24.74
CA LYS A 130 -12.13 -17.31 25.47
C LYS A 130 -10.66 -17.29 25.03
N GLU A 131 -10.04 -18.45 24.88
CA GLU A 131 -8.65 -18.59 24.44
C GLU A 131 -8.44 -17.90 23.08
N VAL A 132 -9.26 -18.23 22.06
CA VAL A 132 -9.06 -17.73 20.71
C VAL A 132 -9.50 -16.27 20.52
N VAL A 133 -10.52 -15.82 21.25
CA VAL A 133 -11.08 -14.46 21.15
C VAL A 133 -10.30 -13.45 21.98
N ILE A 134 -9.89 -13.81 23.20
CA ILE A 134 -9.30 -12.88 24.18
C ILE A 134 -7.83 -13.18 24.42
N ASP A 135 -7.51 -14.38 24.90
CA ASP A 135 -6.20 -14.64 25.43
C ASP A 135 -5.11 -14.63 24.33
N ASN A 136 -5.37 -15.31 23.23
CA ASN A 136 -4.43 -15.36 22.10
C ASN A 136 -4.35 -14.07 21.31
N THR A 137 -5.44 -13.31 21.16
CA THR A 137 -5.42 -12.01 20.50
C THR A 137 -4.56 -11.00 21.27
N ASN A 138 -4.69 -10.96 22.59
CA ASN A 138 -3.83 -10.16 23.45
C ASN A 138 -2.37 -10.63 23.38
N LYS A 139 -2.13 -11.94 23.41
CA LYS A 139 -0.78 -12.50 23.25
C LYS A 139 -0.11 -12.06 21.95
N ILE A 140 -0.83 -12.05 20.83
CA ILE A 140 -0.29 -11.56 19.55
C ILE A 140 0.01 -10.06 19.61
N ALA A 141 -0.88 -9.27 20.24
CA ALA A 141 -0.64 -7.84 20.42
C ALA A 141 0.63 -7.58 21.25
N ASP A 142 0.84 -8.35 22.32
CA ASP A 142 2.02 -8.25 23.18
C ASP A 142 3.33 -8.69 22.49
N MET A 143 3.24 -9.55 21.48
CA MET A 143 4.38 -9.94 20.63
C MET A 143 4.82 -8.85 19.65
N CYS A 144 3.98 -7.83 19.40
CA CYS A 144 4.31 -6.75 18.49
C CYS A 144 5.23 -5.72 19.14
N GLU A 145 6.36 -5.47 18.52
CA GLU A 145 7.31 -4.44 18.93
C GLU A 145 7.00 -3.10 18.26
N ARG A 146 7.33 -2.01 18.94
CA ARG A 146 7.26 -0.68 18.33
C ARG A 146 8.41 -0.52 17.35
N ILE A 147 8.08 -0.55 16.09
CA ILE A 147 9.05 -0.35 14.99
C ILE A 147 8.77 0.93 14.21
N SER A 148 9.81 1.47 13.58
CA SER A 148 9.65 2.49 12.54
C SER A 148 9.85 1.81 11.19
N PRO A 149 8.79 1.62 10.38
CA PRO A 149 8.89 0.92 9.09
C PRO A 149 9.65 1.74 8.03
N VAL A 150 9.74 3.06 8.24
CA VAL A 150 10.47 3.97 7.37
C VAL A 150 11.64 4.55 8.16
N ARG A 151 12.83 4.55 7.57
CA ARG A 151 14.00 5.21 8.17
C ARG A 151 13.70 6.70 8.36
N PRO A 152 14.09 7.28 9.51
CA PRO A 152 13.90 8.71 9.74
C PRO A 152 14.73 9.58 8.79
N ASP A 153 15.89 9.06 8.36
CA ASP A 153 16.81 9.77 7.49
C ASP A 153 16.46 9.59 6.02
N LYS A 154 16.57 10.65 5.26
CA LYS A 154 16.52 10.60 3.81
C LYS A 154 17.80 9.93 3.29
N CYS A 155 17.66 8.99 2.36
CA CYS A 155 18.78 8.27 1.74
C CYS A 155 18.81 8.55 0.22
N PRO A 156 19.08 9.79 -0.22
CA PRO A 156 19.21 10.05 -1.65
C PRO A 156 20.43 9.28 -2.19
N PRO A 157 20.41 8.84 -3.44
CA PRO A 157 21.59 8.29 -4.09
C PRO A 157 22.69 9.36 -4.16
N VAL A 158 23.95 8.92 -4.18
CA VAL A 158 25.10 9.83 -4.29
C VAL A 158 25.63 9.76 -5.72
N ILE A 159 25.70 10.91 -6.37
CA ILE A 159 26.41 11.09 -7.65
C ILE A 159 27.48 12.16 -7.41
N GLU A 160 28.74 11.77 -7.61
CA GLU A 160 29.85 12.69 -7.45
C GLU A 160 29.67 13.92 -8.35
N ASN A 161 29.98 15.09 -7.81
CA ASN A 161 29.89 16.37 -8.51
C ASN A 161 28.49 16.72 -9.07
N SER A 162 27.41 16.12 -8.54
CA SER A 162 26.04 16.39 -9.03
C SER A 162 25.67 17.87 -9.00
N ASP A 163 26.13 18.61 -7.99
CA ASP A 163 25.86 20.05 -7.84
C ASP A 163 26.48 20.86 -9.00
N GLN A 164 27.76 20.60 -9.29
CA GLN A 164 28.45 21.27 -10.40
C GLN A 164 27.90 20.80 -11.74
N MET A 165 27.65 19.50 -11.90
CA MET A 165 27.05 18.96 -13.12
C MET A 165 25.70 19.63 -13.44
N LEU A 166 24.86 19.82 -12.45
CA LEU A 166 23.57 20.48 -12.65
C LEU A 166 23.75 21.94 -13.06
N ARG A 167 24.67 22.67 -12.41
CA ARG A 167 25.00 24.03 -12.80
C ARG A 167 25.47 24.10 -14.25
N ASP A 168 26.43 23.28 -14.61
CA ASP A 168 27.03 23.28 -15.96
C ASP A 168 25.98 22.98 -17.03
N ILE A 169 25.14 21.96 -16.82
CA ILE A 169 24.06 21.61 -17.75
C ILE A 169 23.10 22.79 -17.92
N CYS A 170 22.66 23.40 -16.82
CA CYS A 170 21.70 24.48 -16.86
C CYS A 170 22.26 25.75 -17.51
N TYR A 171 23.47 26.14 -17.17
CA TYR A 171 24.09 27.34 -17.76
C TYR A 171 24.46 27.14 -19.22
N ASN A 172 24.99 25.98 -19.60
CA ASN A 172 25.27 25.67 -21.01
C ASN A 172 24.01 25.76 -21.87
N LYS A 173 22.89 25.22 -21.36
CA LYS A 173 21.61 25.32 -22.07
C LYS A 173 21.04 26.73 -22.09
N ALA A 174 21.22 27.48 -21.01
CA ALA A 174 20.81 28.88 -20.96
C ALA A 174 21.61 29.72 -21.99
N HIS A 175 22.93 29.56 -22.08
CA HIS A 175 23.73 30.23 -23.09
C HIS A 175 23.40 29.82 -24.52
N GLU A 176 23.09 28.53 -24.74
CA GLU A 176 22.63 28.05 -26.06
C GLU A 176 21.33 28.75 -26.49
N MET A 177 20.39 28.96 -25.55
CA MET A 177 19.07 29.51 -25.85
C MET A 177 19.01 31.04 -25.86
N TYR A 178 19.78 31.71 -25.00
CA TYR A 178 19.68 33.14 -24.77
C TYR A 178 20.94 33.95 -25.14
N GLY A 179 22.02 33.28 -25.56
CA GLY A 179 23.26 33.90 -25.95
C GLY A 179 24.29 33.99 -24.82
N GLU A 180 25.48 34.58 -25.11
CA GLU A 180 26.56 34.70 -24.13
C GLU A 180 26.21 35.64 -22.98
N ASP A 181 25.56 36.75 -23.30
CA ASP A 181 25.05 37.71 -22.30
C ASP A 181 23.61 37.29 -21.89
N LEU A 182 23.48 36.58 -20.78
CA LEU A 182 22.17 36.16 -20.30
C LEU A 182 21.33 37.34 -19.84
N PRO A 183 20.05 37.44 -20.26
CA PRO A 183 19.13 38.42 -19.69
C PRO A 183 19.04 38.28 -18.17
N GLU A 184 18.88 39.39 -17.47
CA GLU A 184 18.83 39.45 -15.98
C GLU A 184 17.75 38.49 -15.43
N ILE A 185 16.56 38.46 -16.02
CA ILE A 185 15.46 37.59 -15.62
C ILE A 185 15.85 36.11 -15.73
N VAL A 186 16.68 35.71 -16.68
CA VAL A 186 17.18 34.35 -16.88
C VAL A 186 18.20 34.00 -15.80
N SER A 187 19.22 34.85 -15.63
CA SER A 187 20.30 34.59 -14.67
C SER A 187 19.81 34.59 -13.22
N GLU A 188 18.98 35.56 -12.83
CA GLU A 188 18.41 35.65 -11.49
C GLU A 188 17.50 34.46 -11.17
N ARG A 189 16.63 34.08 -12.11
CA ARG A 189 15.75 32.96 -11.93
C ARG A 189 16.52 31.65 -11.79
N LEU A 190 17.50 31.43 -12.65
CA LEU A 190 18.31 30.20 -12.64
C LEU A 190 19.13 30.10 -11.36
N GLU A 191 19.80 31.19 -10.94
CA GLU A 191 20.61 31.16 -9.73
C GLU A 191 19.76 30.96 -8.47
N ARG A 192 18.58 31.57 -8.39
CA ARG A 192 17.65 31.38 -7.29
C ARG A 192 17.20 29.91 -7.16
N GLU A 193 16.83 29.27 -8.28
CA GLU A 193 16.39 27.88 -8.27
C GLU A 193 17.56 26.94 -7.96
N LEU A 194 18.70 27.11 -8.61
CA LEU A 194 19.89 26.28 -8.37
C LEU A 194 20.37 26.38 -6.92
N LYS A 195 20.39 27.58 -6.35
CA LYS A 195 20.72 27.77 -4.94
C LYS A 195 19.80 26.97 -4.01
N SER A 196 18.49 26.97 -4.28
CA SER A 196 17.52 26.20 -3.50
C SER A 196 17.69 24.69 -3.69
N ILE A 197 17.82 24.25 -4.95
CA ILE A 197 17.94 22.81 -5.29
C ILE A 197 19.21 22.23 -4.68
N ILE A 198 20.34 22.87 -4.88
CA ILE A 198 21.65 22.42 -4.40
C ILE A 198 21.71 22.53 -2.87
N GLY A 199 21.29 23.67 -2.31
CA GLY A 199 21.31 23.89 -0.87
C GLY A 199 20.47 22.91 -0.05
N ASN A 200 19.45 22.32 -0.66
CA ASN A 200 18.63 21.25 -0.06
C ASN A 200 19.04 19.82 -0.46
N GLY A 201 20.16 19.66 -1.20
CA GLY A 201 20.68 18.35 -1.60
C GLY A 201 19.87 17.64 -2.69
N TYR A 202 19.11 18.37 -3.52
CA TYR A 202 18.26 17.78 -4.56
C TYR A 202 18.92 17.75 -5.95
N ALA A 203 20.16 18.23 -6.12
CA ALA A 203 20.84 18.23 -7.41
C ALA A 203 20.93 16.83 -8.03
N VAL A 204 21.23 15.82 -7.22
CA VAL A 204 21.28 14.42 -7.65
C VAL A 204 19.95 13.95 -8.24
N MET A 205 18.83 14.40 -7.71
CA MET A 205 17.49 14.03 -8.22
C MET A 205 17.23 14.66 -9.58
N TYR A 206 17.67 15.91 -9.81
CA TYR A 206 17.60 16.56 -11.11
C TYR A 206 18.48 15.83 -12.13
N ILE A 207 19.69 15.45 -11.77
CA ILE A 207 20.59 14.67 -12.67
C ILE A 207 19.99 13.32 -13.04
N ILE A 208 19.38 12.62 -12.09
CA ILE A 208 18.70 11.35 -12.37
C ILE A 208 17.50 11.56 -13.30
N ALA A 209 16.65 12.55 -13.01
CA ALA A 209 15.51 12.86 -13.84
C ALA A 209 15.92 13.23 -15.28
N GLN A 210 16.94 14.07 -15.41
CA GLN A 210 17.51 14.46 -16.70
C GLN A 210 17.97 13.24 -17.50
N LYS A 211 18.75 12.34 -16.88
CA LYS A 211 19.24 11.13 -17.56
C LYS A 211 18.09 10.21 -17.99
N LEU A 212 17.06 10.05 -17.16
CA LEU A 212 15.88 9.24 -17.48
C LEU A 212 15.08 9.83 -18.65
N VAL A 213 14.86 11.15 -18.64
CA VAL A 213 14.13 11.83 -19.72
C VAL A 213 14.93 11.76 -21.04
N TRP A 214 16.22 12.02 -20.99
CA TRP A 214 17.06 11.94 -22.19
C TRP A 214 17.10 10.54 -22.77
N LYS A 215 17.25 9.53 -21.92
CA LYS A 215 17.22 8.13 -22.37
C LYS A 215 15.88 7.75 -22.99
N SER A 216 14.77 8.17 -22.39
CA SER A 216 13.44 7.94 -22.95
C SER A 216 13.28 8.58 -24.33
N ASN A 217 13.73 9.81 -24.49
CA ASN A 217 13.68 10.53 -25.77
C ASN A 217 14.57 9.88 -26.84
N GLU A 218 15.79 9.43 -26.48
CA GLU A 218 16.67 8.67 -27.38
C GLU A 218 16.02 7.38 -27.88
N ASP A 219 15.26 6.71 -27.00
CA ASP A 219 14.53 5.49 -27.34
C ASP A 219 13.23 5.76 -28.13
N GLY A 220 12.92 7.03 -28.43
CA GLY A 220 11.76 7.44 -29.21
C GLY A 220 10.46 7.59 -28.43
N TYR A 221 10.53 7.59 -27.08
CA TYR A 221 9.36 7.78 -26.21
C TYR A 221 9.28 9.23 -25.72
N LEU A 222 8.12 9.85 -25.89
CA LEU A 222 7.86 11.19 -25.40
C LEU A 222 7.67 11.22 -23.88
N VAL A 223 8.27 12.22 -23.23
CA VAL A 223 8.09 12.49 -21.80
C VAL A 223 7.39 13.82 -21.62
N GLY A 224 6.23 13.80 -20.94
CA GLY A 224 5.48 15.00 -20.61
C GLY A 224 5.71 15.46 -19.17
N SER A 225 5.71 16.77 -18.96
CA SER A 225 5.78 17.36 -17.62
C SER A 225 4.47 17.18 -16.86
N ARG A 226 4.58 16.92 -15.56
CA ARG A 226 3.43 16.83 -14.66
C ARG A 226 3.71 17.57 -13.35
N GLY A 227 2.71 18.34 -12.90
CA GLY A 227 2.80 19.08 -11.64
C GLY A 227 3.80 20.23 -11.67
N SER A 228 4.42 20.53 -10.55
CA SER A 228 5.30 21.68 -10.33
C SER A 228 6.60 21.68 -11.15
N VAL A 229 6.99 20.55 -11.72
CA VAL A 229 8.19 20.46 -12.58
C VAL A 229 8.06 21.36 -13.81
N GLY A 230 6.85 21.55 -14.34
CA GLY A 230 6.57 22.48 -15.44
C GLY A 230 6.76 23.95 -15.08
N SER A 231 6.94 24.30 -13.81
CA SER A 231 7.23 25.67 -13.35
C SER A 231 8.69 25.86 -12.88
N SER A 232 9.52 24.84 -13.01
CA SER A 232 10.96 24.91 -12.68
C SER A 232 11.78 25.29 -13.92
N PHE A 233 12.42 26.44 -13.86
CA PHE A 233 13.31 26.89 -14.92
C PHE A 233 14.59 26.05 -14.99
N ALA A 234 15.11 25.60 -13.86
CA ALA A 234 16.23 24.67 -13.82
C ALA A 234 15.88 23.33 -14.48
N ALA A 235 14.62 22.85 -14.35
CA ALA A 235 14.16 21.66 -15.05
C ALA A 235 14.10 21.87 -16.58
N THR A 236 13.71 23.06 -17.04
CA THR A 236 13.75 23.41 -18.45
C THR A 236 15.20 23.47 -18.98
N MET A 237 16.08 24.14 -18.24
CA MET A 237 17.49 24.28 -18.63
C MET A 237 18.26 22.96 -18.53
N SER A 238 17.84 22.02 -17.71
CA SER A 238 18.43 20.68 -17.66
C SER A 238 17.79 19.68 -18.64
N GLY A 239 16.80 20.10 -19.41
CA GLY A 239 16.14 19.24 -20.39
C GLY A 239 15.21 18.16 -19.79
N ILE A 240 14.73 18.38 -18.55
CA ILE A 240 13.75 17.51 -17.91
C ILE A 240 12.34 17.82 -18.44
N THR A 241 12.06 19.09 -18.76
CA THR A 241 10.79 19.55 -19.30
C THR A 241 11.00 20.51 -20.46
N GLU A 242 10.05 20.54 -21.39
CA GLU A 242 10.02 21.50 -22.49
C GLU A 242 9.30 22.81 -22.14
N VAL A 243 8.61 22.83 -21.01
CA VAL A 243 7.83 24.00 -20.57
C VAL A 243 8.79 25.08 -20.07
N ASN A 244 8.74 26.26 -20.72
CA ASN A 244 9.47 27.44 -20.24
C ASN A 244 8.61 28.25 -19.27
N PRO A 245 8.96 28.32 -17.98
CA PRO A 245 8.17 28.99 -16.97
C PRO A 245 8.42 30.51 -16.90
N LEU A 246 9.31 31.06 -17.73
CA LEU A 246 9.47 32.51 -17.84
C LEU A 246 8.27 33.11 -18.57
N ALA A 247 7.91 34.37 -18.22
CA ALA A 247 6.73 35.02 -18.77
C ALA A 247 6.51 34.78 -20.28
N PRO A 248 5.27 34.65 -20.76
CA PRO A 248 4.02 35.05 -20.11
C PRO A 248 3.29 33.94 -19.34
N HIS A 249 3.97 32.91 -18.91
CA HIS A 249 3.30 31.77 -18.28
C HIS A 249 2.82 32.08 -16.88
N TYR A 250 1.53 31.85 -16.67
CA TYR A 250 0.95 31.78 -15.35
C TYR A 250 1.21 30.38 -14.79
N TYR A 251 1.95 30.29 -13.70
CA TYR A 251 1.93 29.08 -12.94
C TYR A 251 1.06 29.27 -11.72
N LEU A 252 0.12 28.38 -11.62
CA LEU A 252 -0.41 28.00 -10.32
C LEU A 252 0.71 27.24 -9.61
N SER A 253 1.59 27.98 -8.95
CA SER A 253 2.56 27.33 -8.08
C SER A 253 1.79 26.70 -6.93
N LEU A 254 1.90 25.39 -6.76
CA LEU A 254 1.40 24.69 -5.57
C LEU A 254 2.04 25.23 -4.28
N ILE A 255 3.18 25.91 -4.37
CA ILE A 255 3.82 26.61 -3.27
C ILE A 255 2.92 27.73 -2.71
N HIS A 256 2.14 28.39 -3.54
CA HIS A 256 1.19 29.42 -3.09
C HIS A 256 -0.10 28.87 -2.48
N ILE A 257 -0.36 27.58 -2.65
CA ILE A 257 -1.53 26.91 -2.05
C ILE A 257 -1.17 26.32 -0.67
N SER A 258 0.11 26.10 -0.41
CA SER A 258 0.61 25.47 0.82
C SER A 258 1.18 26.46 1.84
N GLU A 259 1.24 27.74 1.53
CA GLU A 259 1.58 28.75 2.52
C GLU A 259 0.31 29.22 3.24
N PRO A 260 0.30 29.17 4.58
CA PRO A 260 -0.84 29.66 5.37
C PRO A 260 -0.99 31.18 5.31
#